data_661b22f0e591b88ba4ce030aebe514d3
#
_entry.id   661b22f0e591b88ba4ce030aebe514d3
#
_cell.length_a   1.000
_cell.length_b   1.000
_cell.length_c   1.000
_cell.angle_alpha   90.00
_cell.angle_beta   90.00
_cell.angle_gamma   90.00
#
_symmetry.space_group_name_H-M   'P 1'
#
loop_
_entity.id
_entity.type
_entity.pdbx_description
1 polymer ?
#
loop_
_entity_poly.entity_id
_entity_poly.type
_entity_poly.pdbx_seq_one_letter_code
_entity_poly.pdbx_strand_id
1 'polypeptide(L)'
;MTTRRIDTGTDQLHCAITDRIAVITLNRPVARNALSDPLTRALRQQIAERGRDPDVGALLLTGAGKAFCSGGDVKGMGGRGSHDGQTPDERFQTMRARHHEIAGALTGLRKPTIAALPGAAACRRRPRHCAGV
;
A
#
# COMPACT_ATOMS: atom_id res chain seq x y z
N MET A 1 13.63 -14.68 -18.31
CA MET A 1 12.62 -14.09 -17.42
C MET A 1 12.10 -12.80 -18.00
N THR A 2 10.83 -12.75 -18.29
CA THR A 2 10.20 -11.55 -18.83
C THR A 2 9.48 -10.81 -17.72
N THR A 3 9.85 -9.54 -17.50
CA THR A 3 9.19 -8.67 -16.54
C THR A 3 8.22 -7.77 -17.28
N ARG A 4 6.95 -7.83 -16.91
CA ARG A 4 5.90 -6.97 -17.45
C ARG A 4 5.58 -5.88 -16.43
N ARG A 5 5.85 -4.63 -16.79
CA ARG A 5 5.48 -3.48 -15.98
C ARG A 5 3.99 -3.17 -16.16
N ILE A 6 3.36 -2.80 -15.06
CA ILE A 6 1.95 -2.41 -15.03
C ILE A 6 1.88 -0.92 -14.74
N ASP A 7 1.07 -0.20 -15.50
CA ASP A 7 0.77 1.20 -15.21
C ASP A 7 -0.18 1.27 -14.02
N THR A 8 0.27 1.91 -12.94
CA THR A 8 -0.51 2.08 -11.72
C THR A 8 -1.27 3.41 -11.66
N GLY A 9 -1.03 4.28 -12.63
CA GLY A 9 -1.61 5.62 -12.66
C GLY A 9 -0.93 6.64 -11.77
N THR A 10 0.12 6.26 -11.06
CA THR A 10 0.90 7.15 -10.18
C THR A 10 2.34 6.69 -10.04
N ASP A 11 3.25 7.63 -9.83
CA ASP A 11 4.66 7.34 -9.52
C ASP A 11 4.86 6.81 -8.11
N GLN A 12 3.86 6.94 -7.24
CA GLN A 12 3.94 6.55 -5.83
C GLN A 12 3.81 5.04 -5.60
N LEU A 13 3.45 4.30 -6.65
CA LEU A 13 3.32 2.85 -6.60
C LEU A 13 3.85 2.25 -7.89
N HIS A 14 4.68 1.23 -7.76
CA HIS A 14 5.15 0.45 -8.90
C HIS A 14 4.57 -0.96 -8.83
N CYS A 15 4.26 -1.53 -9.98
CA CYS A 15 3.83 -2.92 -10.09
C CYS A 15 4.49 -3.56 -11.30
N ALA A 16 5.06 -4.74 -11.11
CA ALA A 16 5.63 -5.53 -12.19
C ALA A 16 5.33 -7.01 -11.95
N ILE A 17 5.12 -7.75 -13.03
CA ILE A 17 4.88 -9.18 -12.97
C ILE A 17 6.08 -9.91 -13.55
N THR A 18 6.71 -10.76 -12.74
CA THR A 18 7.83 -11.61 -13.12
C THR A 18 7.59 -13.01 -12.59
N ASP A 19 7.69 -14.02 -13.46
CA ASP A 19 7.52 -15.44 -13.08
C ASP A 19 6.21 -15.70 -12.30
N ARG A 20 5.12 -15.09 -12.74
CA ARG A 20 3.80 -15.17 -12.12
C ARG A 20 3.70 -14.52 -10.73
N ILE A 21 4.69 -13.71 -10.35
CA ILE A 21 4.67 -12.96 -9.10
C ILE A 21 4.44 -11.49 -9.43
N ALA A 22 3.38 -10.91 -8.88
CA ALA A 22 3.15 -9.48 -8.95
C ALA A 22 3.92 -8.81 -7.81
N VAL A 23 4.96 -8.06 -8.17
CA VAL A 23 5.75 -7.28 -7.22
C VAL A 23 5.19 -5.88 -7.16
N ILE A 24 4.58 -5.54 -6.04
CA ILE A 24 3.99 -4.22 -5.78
C ILE A 24 4.93 -3.48 -4.82
N THR A 25 5.45 -2.34 -5.28
CA THR A 25 6.44 -1.55 -4.53
C THR A 25 5.86 -0.19 -4.18
N LEU A 26 5.76 0.09 -2.88
CA LEU A 26 5.43 1.43 -2.39
C LEU A 26 6.59 2.35 -2.72
N ASN A 27 6.35 3.47 -3.40
CA ASN A 27 7.42 4.32 -3.94
C ASN A 27 7.27 5.79 -3.50
N ARG A 28 7.32 5.99 -2.20
CA ARG A 28 7.45 7.31 -1.56
C ARG A 28 8.60 7.30 -0.55
N PRO A 29 9.83 6.99 -0.97
CA PRO A 29 10.93 6.76 -0.03
C PRO A 29 11.25 8.00 0.83
N VAL A 30 11.08 9.20 0.30
CA VAL A 30 11.30 10.47 1.04
C VAL A 30 10.30 10.62 2.19
N ALA A 31 9.09 10.10 2.02
CA ALA A 31 8.04 10.11 3.04
C ALA A 31 7.94 8.77 3.79
N ARG A 32 8.98 7.92 3.70
CA ARG A 32 9.00 6.57 4.30
C ARG A 32 7.79 5.74 3.90
N ASN A 33 7.34 5.90 2.67
CA ASN A 33 6.20 5.21 2.08
C ASN A 33 4.89 5.42 2.87
N ALA A 34 4.71 6.63 3.42
CA ALA A 34 3.43 7.00 4.03
C ALA A 34 2.29 6.88 3.01
N LEU A 35 1.16 6.35 3.46
CA LEU A 35 0.00 6.07 2.62
C LEU A 35 -0.77 7.36 2.31
N SER A 36 -0.39 8.02 1.21
CA SER A 36 -1.13 9.14 0.65
C SER A 36 -2.41 8.64 -0.05
N ASP A 37 -3.32 9.55 -0.38
CA ASP A 37 -4.54 9.19 -1.11
C ASP A 37 -4.25 8.58 -2.49
N PRO A 38 -3.36 9.14 -3.34
CA PRO A 38 -3.03 8.51 -4.61
C PRO A 38 -2.40 7.13 -4.46
N LEU A 39 -1.49 6.96 -3.49
CA LEU A 39 -0.85 5.67 -3.23
C LEU A 39 -1.86 4.63 -2.75
N THR A 40 -2.72 4.99 -1.81
CA THR A 40 -3.74 4.09 -1.26
C THR A 40 -4.72 3.63 -2.34
N ARG A 41 -5.14 4.55 -3.19
CA ARG A 41 -6.07 4.27 -4.28
C ARG A 41 -5.45 3.31 -5.31
N ALA A 42 -4.21 3.61 -5.72
CA ALA A 42 -3.48 2.76 -6.65
C ALA A 42 -3.19 1.38 -6.07
N LEU A 43 -2.80 1.30 -4.81
CA LEU A 43 -2.53 0.04 -4.11
C LEU A 43 -3.77 -0.84 -4.06
N ARG A 44 -4.92 -0.28 -3.68
CA ARG A 44 -6.19 -1.01 -3.63
C ARG A 44 -6.58 -1.56 -4.99
N GLN A 45 -6.41 -0.74 -6.03
CA GLN A 45 -6.69 -1.14 -7.41
C GLN A 45 -5.79 -2.29 -7.86
N GLN A 46 -4.49 -2.20 -7.59
CA GLN A 46 -3.55 -3.25 -7.98
C GLN A 46 -3.80 -4.56 -7.24
N ILE A 47 -4.11 -4.52 -5.96
CA ILE A 47 -4.48 -5.73 -5.20
C ILE A 47 -5.69 -6.41 -5.84
N ALA A 48 -6.74 -5.65 -6.16
CA ALA A 48 -7.94 -6.18 -6.79
C ALA A 48 -7.67 -6.77 -8.18
N GLU A 49 -6.96 -6.05 -9.03
CA GLU A 49 -6.67 -6.47 -10.40
C GLU A 49 -5.72 -7.67 -10.43
N ARG A 50 -4.63 -7.64 -9.66
CA ARG A 50 -3.68 -8.76 -9.61
C ARG A 50 -4.30 -9.98 -8.94
N GLY A 51 -5.22 -9.78 -8.00
CA GLY A 51 -5.96 -10.89 -7.40
C GLY A 51 -6.81 -11.67 -8.38
N ARG A 52 -7.27 -11.05 -9.47
CA ARG A 52 -8.07 -11.66 -10.53
C ARG A 52 -7.27 -12.05 -11.77
N ASP A 53 -6.02 -11.64 -11.85
CA ASP A 53 -5.18 -11.87 -13.02
C ASP A 53 -4.74 -13.34 -13.08
N PRO A 54 -5.10 -14.09 -14.15
CA PRO A 54 -4.71 -15.51 -14.27
C PRO A 54 -3.21 -15.70 -14.46
N ASP A 55 -2.48 -14.65 -14.89
CA ASP A 55 -1.02 -14.69 -15.05
C ASP A 55 -0.27 -14.50 -13.73
N VAL A 56 -0.99 -14.18 -12.66
CA VAL A 56 -0.42 -13.93 -11.33
C VAL A 56 -0.77 -15.08 -10.40
N GLY A 57 0.25 -15.72 -9.85
CA GLY A 57 0.10 -16.80 -8.85
C GLY A 57 0.29 -16.34 -7.42
N ALA A 58 1.02 -15.25 -7.20
CA ALA A 58 1.30 -14.69 -5.87
C ALA A 58 1.55 -13.20 -5.95
N LEU A 59 1.31 -12.50 -4.84
CA LEU A 59 1.63 -11.08 -4.69
C LEU A 59 2.77 -10.91 -3.69
N LEU A 60 3.73 -10.06 -4.05
CA LEU A 60 4.80 -9.63 -3.15
C LEU A 60 4.69 -8.12 -2.96
N LEU A 61 4.53 -7.68 -1.72
CA LEU A 61 4.43 -6.28 -1.37
C LEU A 61 5.71 -5.83 -0.68
N THR A 62 6.32 -4.77 -1.16
CA THR A 62 7.55 -4.21 -0.60
C THR A 62 7.52 -2.69 -0.65
N GLY A 63 8.57 -2.05 -0.14
CA GLY A 63 8.73 -0.60 -0.17
C GLY A 63 10.09 -0.20 -0.72
N ALA A 64 10.12 0.89 -1.48
CA ALA A 64 11.36 1.51 -1.94
C ALA A 64 12.06 2.22 -0.78
N GLY A 65 13.39 2.22 -0.79
CA GLY A 65 14.21 2.89 0.22
C GLY A 65 14.38 2.07 1.49
N LYS A 66 14.54 2.77 2.62
CA LYS A 66 14.92 2.18 3.91
C LYS A 66 13.76 1.74 4.78
N ALA A 67 12.53 2.16 4.47
CA ALA A 67 11.33 1.82 5.24
C ALA A 67 10.34 1.07 4.36
N PHE A 68 9.56 0.17 4.97
CA PHE A 68 8.45 -0.46 4.28
C PHE A 68 7.27 0.52 4.16
N CYS A 69 6.72 0.96 5.28
CA CYS A 69 5.59 1.87 5.33
C CYS A 69 5.54 2.54 6.70
N SER A 70 5.40 3.86 6.74
CA SER A 70 5.27 4.61 7.99
C SER A 70 3.81 4.76 8.47
N GLY A 71 2.86 4.19 7.75
CA GLY A 71 1.44 4.32 8.06
C GLY A 71 0.74 5.41 7.27
N GLY A 72 -0.30 6.00 7.83
CA GLY A 72 -1.05 7.06 7.16
C GLY A 72 -0.25 8.34 6.98
N ASP A 73 -0.54 9.08 5.92
CA ASP A 73 0.12 10.37 5.64
C ASP A 73 -0.49 11.47 6.52
N VAL A 74 0.11 11.68 7.69
CA VAL A 74 -0.35 12.68 8.66
C VAL A 74 -0.14 14.13 8.20
N LYS A 75 0.81 14.38 7.28
CA LYS A 75 1.05 15.72 6.75
C LYS A 75 -0.14 16.21 5.91
N GLY A 76 -0.82 15.31 5.22
CA GLY A 76 -2.03 15.62 4.49
C GLY A 76 -3.25 15.88 5.38
N MET A 77 -3.20 15.47 6.65
CA MET A 77 -4.31 15.62 7.59
C MET A 77 -4.34 16.95 8.33
N GLY A 78 -3.18 17.63 8.46
CA GLY A 78 -3.06 18.90 9.19
C GLY A 78 -2.99 20.14 8.29
N GLY A 79 -3.10 19.98 6.99
CA GLY A 79 -2.96 21.09 6.04
C GLY A 79 -4.14 22.06 6.08
N ARG A 80 -3.87 23.32 6.42
CA ARG A 80 -4.80 24.41 6.13
C ARG A 80 -4.95 24.50 4.61
N GLY A 81 -6.12 24.12 4.07
CA GLY A 81 -6.40 24.30 2.65
C GLY A 81 -6.88 23.10 1.86
N SER A 82 -7.15 21.96 2.46
CA SER A 82 -7.91 20.95 1.74
C SER A 82 -9.38 21.38 1.71
N HIS A 83 -9.82 21.75 0.52
CA HIS A 83 -11.14 22.28 0.26
C HIS A 83 -12.22 21.19 0.09
N ASP A 84 -12.04 20.04 0.73
CA ASP A 84 -13.01 18.95 0.63
C ASP A 84 -14.18 19.05 1.62
N GLY A 85 -14.19 20.12 2.43
CA GLY A 85 -15.28 20.36 3.40
C GLY A 85 -15.29 19.42 4.59
N GLN A 86 -14.34 18.49 4.69
CA GLN A 86 -14.29 17.54 5.79
C GLN A 86 -13.57 18.14 7.01
N THR A 87 -14.08 17.81 8.21
CA THR A 87 -13.39 18.09 9.46
C THR A 87 -12.15 17.20 9.59
N PRO A 88 -11.16 17.57 10.43
CA PRO A 88 -10.01 16.69 10.68
C PRO A 88 -10.40 15.30 11.15
N ASP A 89 -11.47 15.18 11.93
CA ASP A 89 -11.97 13.89 12.42
C ASP A 89 -12.57 13.05 11.29
N GLU A 90 -13.37 13.67 10.43
CA GLU A 90 -13.94 13.01 9.24
C GLU A 90 -12.84 12.51 8.30
N ARG A 91 -11.78 13.29 8.09
CA ARG A 91 -10.62 12.87 7.29
C ARG A 91 -9.93 11.66 7.90
N PHE A 92 -9.75 11.67 9.20
CA PHE A 92 -9.15 10.55 9.92
C PHE A 92 -9.99 9.28 9.75
N GLN A 93 -11.32 9.38 9.88
CA GLN A 93 -12.22 8.25 9.69
C GLN A 93 -12.19 7.73 8.24
N THR A 94 -12.17 8.62 7.26
CA THR A 94 -12.05 8.25 5.85
C THR A 94 -10.75 7.52 5.57
N MET A 95 -9.63 8.03 6.06
CA MET A 95 -8.32 7.40 5.92
C MET A 95 -8.30 6.02 6.57
N ARG A 96 -8.84 5.91 7.78
CA ARG A 96 -8.94 4.64 8.50
C ARG A 96 -9.75 3.60 7.74
N ALA A 97 -10.90 4.00 7.16
CA ALA A 97 -11.72 3.12 6.34
C ALA A 97 -10.97 2.61 5.11
N ARG A 98 -10.23 3.49 4.43
CA ARG A 98 -9.41 3.11 3.27
C ARG A 98 -8.33 2.11 3.63
N HIS A 99 -7.66 2.28 4.76
CA HIS A 99 -6.64 1.34 5.23
C HIS A 99 -7.25 -0.01 5.61
N HIS A 100 -8.44 -0.03 6.18
CA HIS A 100 -9.17 -1.26 6.45
C HIS A 100 -9.55 -2.00 5.17
N GLU A 101 -9.92 -1.29 4.12
CA GLU A 101 -10.23 -1.88 2.82
C GLU A 101 -9.00 -2.57 2.21
N ILE A 102 -7.81 -1.98 2.34
CA ILE A 102 -6.56 -2.60 1.88
C ILE A 102 -6.29 -3.89 2.63
N ALA A 103 -6.35 -3.85 3.96
CA ALA A 103 -6.13 -5.03 4.79
C ALA A 103 -7.15 -6.13 4.48
N GLY A 104 -8.41 -5.77 4.33
CA GLY A 104 -9.47 -6.70 3.94
C GLY A 104 -9.26 -7.30 2.56
N ALA A 105 -8.83 -6.49 1.60
CA ALA A 105 -8.51 -6.96 0.25
C ALA A 105 -7.37 -7.97 0.27
N LEU A 106 -6.31 -7.72 1.05
CA LEU A 106 -5.17 -8.63 1.19
C LEU A 106 -5.57 -9.94 1.87
N THR A 107 -6.32 -9.88 2.96
CA THR A 107 -6.75 -11.09 3.70
C THR A 107 -7.78 -11.91 2.94
N GLY A 108 -8.56 -11.28 2.06
CA GLY A 108 -9.56 -11.94 1.23
C GLY A 108 -9.00 -12.55 -0.05
N LEU A 109 -7.72 -12.34 -0.37
CA LEU A 109 -7.11 -12.92 -1.56
C LEU A 109 -6.96 -14.44 -1.42
N ARG A 110 -7.26 -15.15 -2.51
CA ARG A 110 -7.03 -16.60 -2.61
C ARG A 110 -5.59 -16.94 -2.98
N LYS A 111 -4.79 -15.94 -3.33
CA LYS A 111 -3.39 -16.10 -3.73
C LYS A 111 -2.49 -15.82 -2.54
N PRO A 112 -1.33 -16.50 -2.44
CA PRO A 112 -0.33 -16.17 -1.42
C PRO A 112 0.10 -14.71 -1.54
N THR A 113 0.21 -14.04 -0.39
CA THR A 113 0.70 -12.66 -0.30
C THR A 113 1.88 -12.63 0.64
N ILE A 114 2.99 -12.09 0.17
CA ILE A 114 4.26 -12.00 0.91
C ILE A 114 4.61 -10.54 1.09
N ALA A 115 4.96 -10.15 2.31
CA ALA A 115 5.52 -8.83 2.59
C ALA A 115 7.04 -8.93 2.75
N ALA A 116 7.77 -8.21 1.91
CA ALA A 116 9.21 -8.06 2.03
C ALA A 116 9.52 -6.71 2.68
N LEU A 117 9.96 -6.73 3.92
CA LEU A 117 10.16 -5.53 4.73
C LEU A 117 11.61 -5.07 4.66
N PRO A 118 11.93 -3.99 3.90
CA PRO A 118 13.30 -3.46 3.84
C PRO A 118 13.71 -2.76 5.14
N GLY A 119 12.78 -2.45 6.01
CA GLY A 119 13.03 -1.74 7.25
C GLY A 119 11.76 -1.56 8.06
N ALA A 120 11.62 -0.41 8.71
CA ALA A 120 10.50 -0.14 9.60
C ALA A 120 9.14 -0.23 8.91
N ALA A 121 8.22 -0.95 9.55
CA ALA A 121 6.81 -0.99 9.20
C ALA A 121 6.01 -0.47 10.39
N ALA A 122 5.25 0.62 10.19
CA ALA A 122 4.47 1.20 11.26
C ALA A 122 3.26 0.32 11.57
N CYS A 123 3.13 -0.02 12.85
CA CYS A 123 2.03 -0.78 13.37
C CYS A 123 1.41 -0.01 14.52
N ARG A 124 0.10 0.18 14.49
CA ARG A 124 -0.64 0.84 15.57
C ARG A 124 -0.75 0.00 16.85
N ARG A 125 -0.42 -1.27 16.77
CA ARG A 125 -0.37 -2.15 17.92
C ARG A 125 1.04 -2.23 18.48
N ARG A 126 1.16 -2.63 19.72
CA ARG A 126 2.45 -2.75 20.42
C ARG A 126 3.49 -3.53 19.58
N PRO A 127 4.78 -3.20 19.67
CA PRO A 127 5.83 -3.78 18.83
C PRO A 127 5.86 -5.30 18.73
N ARG A 128 5.32 -5.98 19.74
CA ARG A 128 5.24 -7.46 19.76
C ARG A 128 4.34 -8.07 18.69
N HIS A 129 3.46 -7.28 18.08
CA HIS A 129 2.50 -7.77 17.09
C HIS A 129 2.86 -7.41 15.66
N CYS A 130 3.90 -6.61 15.47
CA CYS A 130 4.38 -6.25 14.14
C CYS A 130 5.33 -7.29 13.53
N ALA A 131 5.82 -8.23 14.32
CA ALA A 131 6.79 -9.23 13.90
C ALA A 131 6.17 -10.46 13.21
N GLY A 132 4.87 -10.48 13.04
CA GLY A 132 4.15 -11.62 12.47
C GLY A 132 3.33 -11.30 11.21
N VAL A 133 3.77 -10.31 10.44
CA VAL A 133 3.09 -9.98 9.19
C VAL A 133 3.71 -10.71 8.03
#